data_73853ead3b287aecd7d247aa91d97456
#
_entry.id   73853ead3b287aecd7d247aa91d97456
#
_cell.length_a   1.000
_cell.length_b   1.000
_cell.length_c   1.000
_cell.angle_alpha   90.00
_cell.angle_beta   90.00
_cell.angle_gamma   90.00
#
_symmetry.space_group_name_H-M   'P 1'
#
loop_
_entity.id
_entity.type
_entity.pdbx_description
1 polymer ?
#
loop_
_entity_poly.entity_id
_entity_poly.type
_entity_poly.pdbx_seq_one_letter_code
_entity_poly.pdbx_strand_id
1 'polypeptide(L)'
;YVDTREPLPEGVYRDRYAGIATWFSGYVPSQKSKALSRWLLARVAEGMPLTVMDDFGFQPDRDWTAQMGIQAANVESLGALRTVREHAMMGFETPTPAPSRDYSPVQLTGDMGAGATPLVELQDARGQVFVGGALMPWGGFALNPFLVAELPGTEQQRWVIDPFAFLTQSLRLEPLPVPDVTTETGRRLLMVHVDGDGFPSRAEMAGSPFAAEVLLKEVFEKYRIPQTMSVIEAEVAPHGLFPEKSAQLEEIAQRMFRLPHIEIATHSFSHPFLWDQSNKHGIFMEETQKDYHLDLPGYTFNLEREIVGSSDYIRQRLAPAGKPVRIMLWTGDTAPSAEALAVAERAGLLNMNGGDTFISRNYPSLTAVRSPGIHKGGYLQVFAPITNENIYTNLWQGPFYGFERAIETFEMTDKPRRIKAVDIYYHTYSASKRAGLNALHKVYRWALSQPLHPVFNSEYIRKVQDFYGYTIARDGKGWRVRGTGELRTLRLPPQW
;
A
#
# COMPACT_ATOMS: atom_id res chain seq x y z
N TYR A 1 13.04 2.51 2.20
CA TYR A 1 12.97 2.00 0.82
C TYR A 1 14.17 2.49 0.02
N VAL A 2 14.81 1.60 -0.74
CA VAL A 2 15.91 1.92 -1.67
C VAL A 2 15.46 1.48 -3.06
N ASP A 3 15.37 2.46 -3.98
CA ASP A 3 15.07 2.17 -5.38
C ASP A 3 16.37 1.78 -6.09
N THR A 4 16.45 0.57 -6.63
CA THR A 4 17.64 0.11 -7.36
C THR A 4 17.84 0.79 -8.72
N ARG A 5 16.89 1.60 -9.16
CA ARG A 5 17.04 2.47 -10.34
C ARG A 5 17.92 3.69 -10.04
N GLU A 6 17.96 4.09 -8.76
CA GLU A 6 18.79 5.18 -8.26
C GLU A 6 20.16 4.67 -7.79
N PRO A 7 21.15 5.56 -7.57
CA PRO A 7 22.41 5.19 -6.95
C PRO A 7 22.18 4.56 -5.58
N LEU A 8 22.87 3.45 -5.29
CA LEU A 8 22.80 2.80 -3.99
C LEU A 8 23.35 3.75 -2.92
N PRO A 9 22.69 3.83 -1.76
CA PRO A 9 23.07 4.80 -0.75
C PRO A 9 24.44 4.48 -0.14
N GLU A 10 25.21 5.54 0.14
CA GLU A 10 26.50 5.46 0.79
C GLU A 10 26.38 5.79 2.28
N GLY A 11 27.18 5.14 3.12
CA GLY A 11 27.21 5.42 4.57
C GLY A 11 27.28 4.19 5.45
N VAL A 12 27.30 4.42 6.77
CA VAL A 12 27.25 3.38 7.81
C VAL A 12 25.82 3.19 8.25
N TYR A 13 25.30 1.97 8.14
CA TYR A 13 23.89 1.66 8.40
C TYR A 13 23.67 0.82 9.65
N ARG A 14 24.69 0.12 10.15
CA ARG A 14 24.61 -0.82 11.25
C ARG A 14 23.96 -0.25 12.53
N ASP A 15 24.29 0.99 12.86
CA ASP A 15 23.78 1.64 14.08
C ASP A 15 22.44 2.38 13.87
N ARG A 16 21.93 2.36 12.63
CA ARG A 16 20.72 3.07 12.25
C ARG A 16 19.56 2.15 11.86
N TYR A 17 19.86 1.00 11.27
CA TYR A 17 18.89 0.03 10.78
C TYR A 17 19.16 -1.35 11.35
N ALA A 18 18.09 -2.11 11.61
CA ALA A 18 18.18 -3.47 12.14
C ALA A 18 18.73 -4.47 11.11
N GLY A 19 18.58 -4.20 9.83
CA GLY A 19 19.04 -5.07 8.74
C GLY A 19 18.55 -4.61 7.37
N ILE A 20 18.80 -5.43 6.36
CA ILE A 20 18.40 -5.19 4.98
C ILE A 20 17.45 -6.31 4.56
N ALA A 21 16.33 -5.96 3.94
CA ALA A 21 15.45 -6.89 3.26
C ALA A 21 15.41 -6.54 1.77
N THR A 22 15.61 -7.53 0.90
CA THR A 22 15.46 -7.38 -0.55
C THR A 22 14.28 -8.21 -1.04
N TRP A 23 13.60 -7.69 -2.05
CA TRP A 23 12.55 -8.40 -2.75
C TRP A 23 12.66 -8.12 -4.25
N PHE A 24 13.04 -9.12 -5.01
CA PHE A 24 13.15 -9.05 -6.45
C PHE A 24 12.35 -10.19 -7.07
N SER A 25 11.56 -9.91 -8.09
CA SER A 25 10.87 -10.91 -8.90
C SER A 25 11.66 -11.32 -10.16
N GLY A 26 12.96 -11.09 -10.15
CA GLY A 26 13.89 -11.37 -11.24
C GLY A 26 15.14 -10.52 -11.16
N TYR A 27 16.02 -10.63 -12.15
CA TYR A 27 17.28 -9.93 -12.14
C TYR A 27 17.15 -8.44 -12.42
N VAL A 28 17.84 -7.62 -11.65
CA VAL A 28 18.05 -6.22 -11.99
C VAL A 28 18.92 -6.10 -13.25
N PRO A 29 18.87 -4.99 -14.02
CA PRO A 29 19.69 -4.82 -15.21
C PRO A 29 21.17 -5.13 -14.95
N SER A 30 21.83 -5.83 -15.86
CA SER A 30 23.17 -6.41 -15.66
C SER A 30 24.25 -5.41 -15.23
N GLN A 31 24.15 -4.16 -15.66
CA GLN A 31 25.07 -3.10 -15.27
C GLN A 31 24.97 -2.76 -13.77
N LYS A 32 23.78 -2.92 -13.18
CA LYS A 32 23.49 -2.64 -11.77
C LYS A 32 23.63 -3.88 -10.87
N SER A 33 23.50 -5.08 -11.44
CA SER A 33 23.57 -6.36 -10.70
C SER A 33 24.86 -6.50 -9.90
N LYS A 34 26.01 -6.21 -10.53
CA LYS A 34 27.32 -6.28 -9.85
C LYS A 34 27.48 -5.24 -8.75
N ALA A 35 26.96 -4.03 -8.97
CA ALA A 35 26.99 -2.97 -7.96
C ALA A 35 26.14 -3.36 -6.74
N LEU A 36 24.93 -3.87 -6.97
CA LEU A 36 24.03 -4.36 -5.92
C LEU A 36 24.66 -5.51 -5.13
N SER A 37 25.18 -6.53 -5.82
CA SER A 37 25.84 -7.67 -5.18
C SER A 37 26.99 -7.23 -4.26
N ARG A 38 27.88 -6.38 -4.75
CA ARG A 38 29.01 -5.85 -3.96
C ARG A 38 28.53 -5.00 -2.78
N TRP A 39 27.52 -4.18 -2.99
CA TRP A 39 26.96 -3.35 -1.94
C TRP A 39 26.38 -4.20 -0.80
N LEU A 40 25.62 -5.26 -1.13
CA LEU A 40 25.05 -6.18 -0.15
C LEU A 40 26.15 -6.94 0.61
N LEU A 41 27.18 -7.44 -0.09
CA LEU A 41 28.33 -8.09 0.54
C LEU A 41 29.03 -7.15 1.53
N ALA A 42 29.26 -5.89 1.15
CA ALA A 42 29.86 -4.91 2.03
C ALA A 42 29.01 -4.65 3.30
N ARG A 43 27.69 -4.56 3.16
CA ARG A 43 26.80 -4.37 4.32
C ARG A 43 26.78 -5.60 5.26
N VAL A 44 26.78 -6.79 4.69
CA VAL A 44 26.87 -8.04 5.49
C VAL A 44 28.23 -8.11 6.21
N ALA A 45 29.34 -7.74 5.54
CA ALA A 45 30.66 -7.68 6.16
C ALA A 45 30.75 -6.67 7.33
N GLU A 46 29.94 -5.60 7.30
CA GLU A 46 29.77 -4.66 8.40
C GLU A 46 28.90 -5.22 9.55
N GLY A 47 28.37 -6.44 9.42
CA GLY A 47 27.55 -7.13 10.40
C GLY A 47 26.06 -6.79 10.33
N MET A 48 25.57 -6.24 9.20
CA MET A 48 24.15 -6.07 8.99
C MET A 48 23.51 -7.39 8.55
N PRO A 49 22.43 -7.85 9.21
CA PRO A 49 21.65 -8.99 8.74
C PRO A 49 21.01 -8.67 7.38
N LEU A 50 21.00 -9.65 6.47
CA LEU A 50 20.38 -9.55 5.15
C LEU A 50 19.29 -10.61 5.03
N THR A 51 18.09 -10.21 4.61
CA THR A 51 17.01 -11.12 4.22
C THR A 51 16.76 -10.98 2.72
N VAL A 52 16.92 -12.07 1.98
CA VAL A 52 16.61 -12.13 0.55
C VAL A 52 15.27 -12.82 0.35
N MET A 53 14.36 -12.14 -0.32
CA MET A 53 13.01 -12.62 -0.60
C MET A 53 12.78 -12.70 -2.11
N ASP A 54 12.20 -13.81 -2.55
CA ASP A 54 11.78 -14.15 -3.91
C ASP A 54 12.95 -14.48 -4.85
N ASP A 55 13.85 -13.55 -5.11
CA ASP A 55 15.07 -13.73 -5.92
C ASP A 55 16.22 -12.88 -5.35
N PHE A 56 17.45 -13.22 -5.70
CA PHE A 56 18.62 -12.40 -5.33
C PHE A 56 18.69 -11.07 -6.08
N GLY A 57 18.02 -10.97 -7.23
CA GLY A 57 18.12 -9.83 -8.14
C GLY A 57 19.37 -9.88 -9.03
N PHE A 58 20.23 -10.88 -8.87
CA PHE A 58 21.44 -11.14 -9.64
C PHE A 58 21.84 -12.61 -9.50
N GLN A 59 22.67 -13.10 -10.39
CA GLN A 59 23.23 -14.43 -10.24
C GLN A 59 24.39 -14.41 -9.23
N PRO A 60 24.34 -15.22 -8.14
CA PRO A 60 25.46 -15.36 -7.21
C PRO A 60 26.73 -15.78 -7.94
N ASP A 61 27.78 -15.00 -7.79
CA ASP A 61 29.12 -15.26 -8.37
C ASP A 61 30.05 -15.95 -7.35
N ARG A 62 31.31 -16.09 -7.71
CA ARG A 62 32.33 -16.74 -6.84
C ARG A 62 32.52 -16.00 -5.52
N ASP A 63 32.48 -14.67 -5.54
CA ASP A 63 32.67 -13.85 -4.34
C ASP A 63 31.47 -14.05 -3.41
N TRP A 64 30.27 -14.08 -3.97
CA TRP A 64 29.04 -14.40 -3.23
C TRP A 64 29.11 -15.80 -2.63
N THR A 65 29.48 -16.81 -3.42
CA THR A 65 29.63 -18.19 -2.95
C THR A 65 30.63 -18.31 -1.81
N ALA A 66 31.78 -17.68 -1.94
CA ALA A 66 32.84 -17.73 -0.92
C ALA A 66 32.45 -17.05 0.40
N GLN A 67 31.74 -15.91 0.35
CA GLN A 67 31.40 -15.12 1.52
C GLN A 67 30.06 -15.49 2.15
N MET A 68 29.09 -15.87 1.34
CA MET A 68 27.72 -16.10 1.78
C MET A 68 27.36 -17.59 1.88
N GLY A 69 28.21 -18.48 1.35
CA GLY A 69 28.00 -19.93 1.39
C GLY A 69 26.83 -20.42 0.53
N ILE A 70 26.52 -19.67 -0.54
CA ILE A 70 25.44 -20.02 -1.48
C ILE A 70 26.02 -20.20 -2.87
N GLN A 71 25.79 -21.35 -3.47
CA GLN A 71 26.18 -21.67 -4.82
C GLN A 71 24.96 -21.96 -5.69
N ALA A 72 24.80 -21.21 -6.79
CA ALA A 72 23.77 -21.51 -7.78
C ALA A 72 24.06 -22.86 -8.44
N ALA A 73 23.04 -23.71 -8.58
CA ALA A 73 23.17 -24.98 -9.28
C ALA A 73 23.16 -24.79 -10.80
N ASN A 74 23.78 -25.72 -11.52
CA ASN A 74 23.65 -25.75 -12.97
C ASN A 74 22.34 -26.42 -13.36
N VAL A 75 21.39 -25.61 -13.81
CA VAL A 75 20.01 -26.03 -14.13
C VAL A 75 19.95 -27.05 -15.27
N GLU A 76 20.88 -26.98 -16.22
CA GLU A 76 20.93 -27.90 -17.39
C GLU A 76 21.18 -29.37 -17.02
N SER A 77 21.75 -29.61 -15.84
CA SER A 77 22.09 -30.96 -15.35
C SER A 77 21.10 -31.54 -14.34
N LEU A 78 20.04 -30.79 -13.98
CA LEU A 78 19.12 -31.17 -12.93
C LEU A 78 17.98 -32.03 -13.46
N GLY A 79 17.71 -33.14 -12.76
CA GLY A 79 16.48 -33.91 -12.89
C GLY A 79 15.31 -33.26 -12.10
N ALA A 80 14.18 -33.94 -12.08
CA ALA A 80 13.06 -33.48 -11.24
C ALA A 80 13.46 -33.42 -9.77
N LEU A 81 13.19 -32.28 -9.15
CA LEU A 81 13.41 -32.05 -7.73
C LEU A 81 12.18 -32.45 -6.93
N ARG A 82 12.39 -32.97 -5.75
CA ARG A 82 11.32 -33.26 -4.76
C ARG A 82 11.68 -32.62 -3.42
N THR A 83 10.69 -32.11 -2.71
CA THR A 83 10.86 -31.68 -1.33
C THR A 83 11.07 -32.89 -0.44
N VAL A 84 12.14 -32.88 0.36
CA VAL A 84 12.50 -33.97 1.29
C VAL A 84 12.41 -33.56 2.75
N ARG A 85 12.46 -32.25 3.03
CA ARG A 85 12.34 -31.72 4.37
C ARG A 85 11.81 -30.30 4.36
N GLU A 86 10.96 -29.98 5.33
CA GLU A 86 10.39 -28.66 5.57
C GLU A 86 10.57 -28.23 7.02
N HIS A 87 10.86 -26.95 7.21
CA HIS A 87 10.91 -26.34 8.52
C HIS A 87 9.50 -25.93 8.98
N ALA A 88 9.27 -25.81 10.29
CA ALA A 88 7.97 -25.44 10.86
C ALA A 88 7.45 -24.02 10.44
N MET A 89 8.29 -23.19 9.83
CA MET A 89 7.86 -21.92 9.24
C MET A 89 7.16 -22.06 7.89
N MET A 90 7.26 -23.25 7.25
CA MET A 90 6.63 -23.50 5.95
C MET A 90 5.16 -23.86 6.11
N GLY A 91 4.38 -23.66 5.02
CA GLY A 91 2.96 -24.01 5.03
C GLY A 91 2.06 -22.98 5.73
N PHE A 92 2.44 -21.70 5.76
CA PHE A 92 1.73 -20.65 6.50
C PHE A 92 0.30 -20.38 6.00
N GLU A 93 0.13 -19.98 4.74
CA GLU A 93 -1.21 -19.77 4.11
C GLU A 93 -1.54 -20.84 3.06
N THR A 94 -0.53 -21.52 2.56
CA THR A 94 -0.64 -22.61 1.59
C THR A 94 0.48 -23.62 1.80
N PRO A 95 0.24 -24.91 1.52
CA PRO A 95 1.31 -25.92 1.54
C PRO A 95 2.48 -25.54 0.64
N THR A 96 3.67 -26.02 0.98
CA THR A 96 4.87 -25.84 0.16
C THR A 96 4.65 -26.42 -1.22
N PRO A 97 4.75 -25.62 -2.30
CA PRO A 97 4.56 -26.12 -3.65
C PRO A 97 5.73 -27.01 -4.09
N ALA A 98 5.50 -27.85 -5.08
CA ALA A 98 6.58 -28.54 -5.78
C ALA A 98 7.42 -27.51 -6.55
N PRO A 99 8.75 -27.69 -6.63
CA PRO A 99 9.61 -26.83 -7.44
C PRO A 99 9.19 -26.89 -8.92
N SER A 100 9.06 -25.71 -9.55
CA SER A 100 8.81 -25.63 -10.98
C SER A 100 10.02 -26.10 -11.79
N ARG A 101 9.84 -26.35 -13.11
CA ARG A 101 10.95 -26.69 -14.00
C ARG A 101 11.93 -25.52 -14.17
N ASP A 102 11.45 -24.30 -14.01
CA ASP A 102 12.24 -23.08 -14.17
C ASP A 102 12.90 -22.63 -12.85
N TYR A 103 12.73 -23.42 -11.78
CA TYR A 103 13.33 -23.12 -10.49
C TYR A 103 14.85 -23.27 -10.56
N SER A 104 15.56 -22.22 -10.13
CA SER A 104 17.03 -22.21 -10.03
C SER A 104 17.45 -22.55 -8.60
N PRO A 105 17.71 -23.83 -8.29
CA PRO A 105 18.05 -24.22 -6.94
C PRO A 105 19.45 -23.75 -6.55
N VAL A 106 19.65 -23.61 -5.24
CA VAL A 106 20.96 -23.29 -4.67
C VAL A 106 21.42 -24.38 -3.72
N GLN A 107 22.72 -24.50 -3.58
CA GLN A 107 23.38 -25.38 -2.61
C GLN A 107 24.03 -24.55 -1.51
N LEU A 108 24.04 -25.08 -0.30
CA LEU A 108 24.78 -24.53 0.82
C LEU A 108 26.21 -25.05 0.81
N THR A 109 27.21 -24.17 0.95
CA THR A 109 28.62 -24.51 0.87
C THR A 109 29.43 -23.84 1.97
N GLY A 110 30.60 -24.41 2.27
CA GLY A 110 31.54 -23.85 3.26
C GLY A 110 30.96 -23.72 4.67
N ASP A 111 31.66 -22.95 5.50
CA ASP A 111 31.31 -22.76 6.92
C ASP A 111 29.96 -22.03 7.08
N MET A 112 29.65 -21.10 6.19
CA MET A 112 28.35 -20.40 6.20
C MET A 112 27.20 -21.35 5.90
N GLY A 113 27.40 -22.29 4.95
CA GLY A 113 26.40 -23.34 4.67
C GLY A 113 26.27 -24.34 5.80
N ALA A 114 27.37 -24.71 6.45
CA ALA A 114 27.36 -25.62 7.59
C ALA A 114 26.65 -25.01 8.83
N GLY A 115 26.69 -23.69 8.98
CA GLY A 115 25.97 -22.96 10.04
C GLY A 115 24.53 -22.61 9.70
N ALA A 116 24.02 -23.03 8.56
CA ALA A 116 22.67 -22.69 8.11
C ALA A 116 21.61 -23.64 8.70
N THR A 117 20.38 -23.12 8.79
CA THR A 117 19.17 -23.92 9.05
C THR A 117 18.31 -23.93 7.80
N PRO A 118 18.27 -25.03 7.02
CA PRO A 118 17.41 -25.12 5.86
C PRO A 118 15.94 -24.99 6.22
N LEU A 119 15.21 -24.22 5.41
CA LEU A 119 13.75 -24.06 5.53
C LEU A 119 13.00 -25.03 4.59
N VAL A 120 13.55 -25.23 3.39
CA VAL A 120 13.08 -26.24 2.43
C VAL A 120 14.29 -26.94 1.85
N GLU A 121 14.38 -28.26 2.03
CA GLU A 121 15.38 -29.10 1.38
C GLU A 121 14.76 -29.84 0.20
N LEU A 122 15.44 -29.77 -0.92
CA LEU A 122 15.09 -30.40 -2.17
C LEU A 122 16.12 -31.46 -2.53
N GLN A 123 15.70 -32.51 -3.21
CA GLN A 123 16.61 -33.57 -3.66
C GLN A 123 16.32 -33.95 -5.11
N ASP A 124 17.36 -34.11 -5.90
CA ASP A 124 17.28 -34.65 -7.25
C ASP A 124 17.29 -36.20 -7.25
N ALA A 125 17.14 -36.80 -8.44
CA ALA A 125 17.15 -38.24 -8.59
C ALA A 125 18.51 -38.92 -8.28
N ARG A 126 19.58 -38.14 -8.17
CA ARG A 126 20.95 -38.61 -7.82
C ARG A 126 21.22 -38.50 -6.33
N GLY A 127 20.26 -37.99 -5.56
CA GLY A 127 20.42 -37.76 -4.11
C GLY A 127 21.14 -36.47 -3.77
N GLN A 128 21.41 -35.58 -4.71
CA GLN A 128 22.02 -34.30 -4.48
C GLN A 128 21.01 -33.36 -3.80
N VAL A 129 21.45 -32.66 -2.74
CA VAL A 129 20.59 -31.79 -1.94
C VAL A 129 20.74 -30.34 -2.35
N PHE A 130 19.62 -29.66 -2.44
CA PHE A 130 19.47 -28.23 -2.72
C PHE A 130 18.53 -27.61 -1.67
N VAL A 131 18.46 -26.27 -1.62
CA VAL A 131 17.57 -25.58 -0.69
C VAL A 131 16.75 -24.52 -1.40
N GLY A 132 15.46 -24.43 -1.01
CA GLY A 132 14.55 -23.38 -1.46
C GLY A 132 14.58 -22.14 -0.57
N GLY A 133 15.08 -22.29 0.66
CA GLY A 133 15.26 -21.23 1.64
C GLY A 133 16.06 -21.72 2.82
N ALA A 134 16.73 -20.82 3.51
CA ALA A 134 17.49 -21.10 4.73
C ALA A 134 17.64 -19.86 5.62
N LEU A 135 17.72 -20.08 6.92
CA LEU A 135 18.31 -19.12 7.84
C LEU A 135 19.82 -19.33 7.82
N MET A 136 20.57 -18.23 7.67
CA MET A 136 22.01 -18.21 7.46
C MET A 136 22.71 -17.45 8.57
N PRO A 137 24.01 -17.70 8.81
CA PRO A 137 24.79 -16.91 9.76
C PRO A 137 24.80 -15.39 9.46
N TRP A 138 24.52 -14.97 8.24
CA TRP A 138 24.42 -13.57 7.82
C TRP A 138 22.97 -13.06 7.77
N GLY A 139 21.92 -13.89 7.95
CA GLY A 139 20.51 -13.53 7.86
C GLY A 139 19.65 -14.66 7.34
N GLY A 140 19.19 -14.59 6.08
CA GLY A 140 18.43 -15.68 5.48
C GLY A 140 17.92 -15.37 4.09
N PHE A 141 17.39 -16.40 3.44
CA PHE A 141 16.73 -16.27 2.13
C PHE A 141 15.57 -17.26 2.00
N ALA A 142 14.58 -16.86 1.22
CA ALA A 142 13.50 -17.74 0.75
C ALA A 142 13.18 -17.37 -0.71
N LEU A 143 13.40 -18.31 -1.62
CA LEU A 143 13.27 -18.09 -3.06
C LEU A 143 11.91 -18.53 -3.57
N ASN A 144 11.43 -17.93 -4.66
CA ASN A 144 10.24 -18.37 -5.37
C ASN A 144 10.41 -19.86 -5.80
N PRO A 145 9.37 -20.73 -5.63
CA PRO A 145 8.02 -20.45 -5.13
C PRO A 145 7.85 -20.67 -3.62
N PHE A 146 8.91 -20.76 -2.83
CA PHE A 146 8.87 -21.11 -1.40
C PHE A 146 8.63 -19.92 -0.48
N LEU A 147 8.71 -18.69 -1.00
CA LEU A 147 8.32 -17.48 -0.28
C LEU A 147 6.81 -17.23 -0.41
N VAL A 148 6.36 -17.01 -1.63
CA VAL A 148 4.98 -16.75 -2.03
C VAL A 148 4.68 -17.63 -3.24
N ALA A 149 3.53 -18.28 -3.26
CA ALA A 149 3.08 -19.09 -4.37
C ALA A 149 1.77 -18.56 -4.94
N GLU A 150 1.63 -18.60 -6.26
CA GLU A 150 0.37 -18.37 -6.95
C GLU A 150 -0.49 -19.63 -6.92
N LEU A 151 -1.78 -19.47 -6.59
CA LEU A 151 -2.71 -20.61 -6.59
C LEU A 151 -3.09 -20.96 -8.02
N PRO A 152 -2.96 -22.24 -8.43
CA PRO A 152 -3.27 -22.69 -9.79
C PRO A 152 -4.67 -22.27 -10.24
N GLY A 153 -4.76 -21.68 -11.45
CA GLY A 153 -6.01 -21.24 -12.04
C GLY A 153 -6.63 -19.97 -11.43
N THR A 154 -5.86 -19.25 -10.64
CA THR A 154 -6.26 -17.95 -10.06
C THR A 154 -5.09 -16.98 -10.15
N GLU A 155 -5.35 -15.69 -9.98
CA GLU A 155 -4.30 -14.68 -9.82
C GLU A 155 -3.96 -14.45 -8.33
N GLN A 156 -4.42 -15.33 -7.45
CA GLN A 156 -4.25 -15.18 -6.02
C GLN A 156 -2.92 -15.71 -5.54
N GLN A 157 -2.22 -14.91 -4.77
CA GLN A 157 -0.97 -15.27 -4.12
C GLN A 157 -1.19 -15.67 -2.66
N ARG A 158 -0.32 -16.53 -2.13
CA ARG A 158 -0.30 -17.00 -0.74
C ARG A 158 1.12 -17.02 -0.20
N TRP A 159 1.28 -16.59 1.05
CA TRP A 159 2.53 -16.83 1.75
C TRP A 159 2.72 -18.32 2.02
N VAL A 160 3.80 -18.87 1.52
CA VAL A 160 4.23 -20.25 1.80
C VAL A 160 4.96 -20.32 3.13
N ILE A 161 5.84 -19.35 3.38
CA ILE A 161 6.56 -19.20 4.65
C ILE A 161 5.82 -18.22 5.57
N ASP A 162 5.91 -18.42 6.88
CA ASP A 162 5.48 -17.43 7.88
C ASP A 162 6.37 -16.19 7.79
N PRO A 163 5.89 -15.07 7.21
CA PRO A 163 6.72 -13.89 7.00
C PRO A 163 7.15 -13.22 8.31
N PHE A 164 6.36 -13.34 9.37
CA PHE A 164 6.69 -12.75 10.68
C PHE A 164 7.83 -13.50 11.33
N ALA A 165 7.75 -14.82 11.38
CA ALA A 165 8.80 -15.68 11.94
C ALA A 165 10.09 -15.56 11.10
N PHE A 166 9.97 -15.60 9.79
CA PHE A 166 11.11 -15.51 8.88
C PHE A 166 11.86 -14.19 9.01
N LEU A 167 11.16 -13.04 8.90
CA LEU A 167 11.79 -11.72 9.05
C LEU A 167 12.37 -11.51 10.45
N THR A 168 11.68 -11.97 11.49
CA THR A 168 12.17 -11.85 12.87
C THR A 168 13.48 -12.61 13.05
N GLN A 169 13.58 -13.83 12.54
CA GLN A 169 14.77 -14.65 12.75
C GLN A 169 15.91 -14.28 11.80
N SER A 170 15.62 -14.06 10.50
CA SER A 170 16.65 -13.71 9.52
C SER A 170 17.26 -12.32 9.79
N LEU A 171 16.47 -11.34 10.20
CA LEU A 171 16.96 -10.01 10.58
C LEU A 171 17.40 -9.92 12.05
N ARG A 172 17.24 -11.00 12.83
CA ARG A 172 17.57 -11.05 14.27
C ARG A 172 16.90 -9.91 15.05
N LEU A 173 15.62 -9.66 14.76
CA LEU A 173 14.89 -8.59 15.39
C LEU A 173 14.67 -8.88 16.88
N GLU A 174 15.19 -8.01 17.72
CA GLU A 174 14.88 -8.05 19.15
C GLU A 174 13.44 -7.58 19.40
N PRO A 175 12.77 -8.11 20.45
CA PRO A 175 11.52 -7.53 20.90
C PRO A 175 11.71 -6.07 21.29
N LEU A 176 10.98 -5.16 20.61
CA LEU A 176 11.01 -3.73 20.87
C LEU A 176 9.62 -3.12 20.68
N PRO A 177 9.33 -1.98 21.32
CA PRO A 177 8.12 -1.24 21.02
C PRO A 177 8.11 -0.80 19.57
N VAL A 178 6.97 -0.95 18.89
CA VAL A 178 6.82 -0.53 17.50
C VAL A 178 5.73 0.53 17.39
N PRO A 179 5.90 1.54 16.51
CA PRO A 179 4.87 2.53 16.26
C PRO A 179 3.64 1.87 15.63
N ASP A 180 2.44 2.32 16.02
CA ASP A 180 1.18 1.75 15.55
C ASP A 180 0.28 2.85 14.97
N VAL A 181 0.18 2.90 13.64
CA VAL A 181 -0.66 3.82 12.88
C VAL A 181 -2.14 3.40 12.83
N THR A 182 -2.49 2.30 13.47
CA THR A 182 -3.85 1.74 13.39
C THR A 182 -4.69 2.02 14.63
N THR A 183 -4.07 2.51 15.71
CA THR A 183 -4.67 2.58 17.04
C THR A 183 -4.37 3.91 17.71
N GLU A 184 -5.36 4.47 18.38
CA GLU A 184 -5.19 5.56 19.33
C GLU A 184 -6.11 5.36 20.55
N THR A 185 -5.65 5.75 21.75
CA THR A 185 -6.37 5.55 23.00
C THR A 185 -6.89 4.13 23.23
N GLY A 186 -6.14 3.12 22.73
CA GLY A 186 -6.52 1.70 22.79
C GLY A 186 -7.59 1.28 21.78
N ARG A 187 -8.14 2.20 21.00
CA ARG A 187 -9.17 1.94 20.00
C ARG A 187 -8.60 1.97 18.58
N ARG A 188 -9.14 1.13 17.71
CA ARG A 188 -8.80 1.13 16.28
C ARG A 188 -9.29 2.43 15.65
N LEU A 189 -8.47 3.05 14.78
CA LEU A 189 -8.84 4.26 14.08
C LEU A 189 -9.97 4.00 13.09
N LEU A 190 -10.86 5.00 12.95
CA LEU A 190 -11.91 5.07 11.93
C LEU A 190 -11.70 6.34 11.12
N MET A 191 -11.55 6.20 9.82
CA MET A 191 -11.54 7.28 8.86
C MET A 191 -12.66 7.09 7.84
N VAL A 192 -13.01 8.18 7.21
CA VAL A 192 -13.91 8.20 6.06
C VAL A 192 -13.37 9.17 5.04
N HIS A 193 -13.19 8.73 3.80
CA HIS A 193 -12.93 9.67 2.71
C HIS A 193 -13.71 9.32 1.46
N VAL A 194 -14.03 10.36 0.71
CA VAL A 194 -14.89 10.30 -0.46
C VAL A 194 -14.20 11.00 -1.62
N ASP A 195 -13.96 10.23 -2.68
CA ASP A 195 -13.50 10.77 -3.94
C ASP A 195 -14.64 11.43 -4.71
N GLY A 196 -14.28 12.51 -5.43
CA GLY A 196 -15.26 13.41 -6.04
C GLY A 196 -16.02 12.82 -7.22
N ASP A 197 -15.58 11.71 -7.74
CA ASP A 197 -16.07 11.09 -8.98
C ASP A 197 -17.58 10.92 -9.01
N GLY A 198 -18.17 11.42 -10.10
CA GLY A 198 -19.60 11.34 -10.31
C GLY A 198 -20.41 12.29 -9.43
N PHE A 199 -19.79 13.37 -8.96
CA PHE A 199 -20.49 14.43 -8.23
C PHE A 199 -21.76 14.92 -8.98
N PRO A 200 -21.73 15.15 -10.30
CA PRO A 200 -22.88 15.54 -11.12
C PRO A 200 -23.76 14.37 -11.57
N SER A 201 -23.47 13.14 -11.21
CA SER A 201 -24.27 11.98 -11.62
C SER A 201 -25.70 12.08 -11.10
N ARG A 202 -26.68 11.67 -11.92
CA ARG A 202 -28.07 11.62 -11.51
C ARG A 202 -28.39 10.33 -10.80
N ALA A 203 -28.95 10.45 -9.59
CA ALA A 203 -29.36 9.28 -8.82
C ALA A 203 -30.64 8.66 -9.38
N GLU A 204 -30.66 7.34 -9.43
CA GLU A 204 -31.85 6.53 -9.84
C GLU A 204 -32.84 6.46 -8.69
N MET A 205 -33.35 7.62 -8.30
CA MET A 205 -34.28 7.83 -7.18
C MET A 205 -35.35 8.85 -7.59
N ALA A 206 -36.42 8.92 -6.83
CA ALA A 206 -37.51 9.88 -7.08
C ALA A 206 -36.95 11.32 -7.18
N GLY A 207 -37.32 12.03 -8.25
CA GLY A 207 -36.83 13.39 -8.54
C GLY A 207 -35.46 13.44 -9.17
N SER A 208 -34.79 12.33 -9.40
CA SER A 208 -33.45 12.23 -10.05
C SER A 208 -32.44 13.29 -9.54
N PRO A 209 -32.23 13.41 -8.22
CA PRO A 209 -31.29 14.39 -7.65
C PRO A 209 -29.86 14.08 -8.09
N PHE A 210 -28.93 15.03 -7.90
CA PHE A 210 -27.49 14.72 -8.03
C PHE A 210 -27.04 13.71 -6.96
N ALA A 211 -26.13 12.82 -7.31
CA ALA A 211 -25.53 11.88 -6.34
C ALA A 211 -24.93 12.63 -5.15
N ALA A 212 -24.27 13.76 -5.40
CA ALA A 212 -23.76 14.65 -4.37
C ALA A 212 -24.84 15.17 -3.42
N GLU A 213 -26.03 15.53 -3.92
CA GLU A 213 -27.16 15.99 -3.06
C GLU A 213 -27.67 14.84 -2.19
N VAL A 214 -27.75 13.61 -2.74
CA VAL A 214 -28.12 12.41 -1.97
C VAL A 214 -27.09 12.14 -0.89
N LEU A 215 -25.79 12.21 -1.24
CA LEU A 215 -24.68 11.99 -0.30
C LEU A 215 -24.72 13.00 0.85
N LEU A 216 -24.94 14.29 0.54
CA LEU A 216 -25.07 15.33 1.56
C LEU A 216 -26.19 14.99 2.56
N LYS A 217 -27.39 14.71 2.07
CA LYS A 217 -28.58 14.53 2.91
C LYS A 217 -28.61 13.19 3.64
N GLU A 218 -28.27 12.11 2.92
CA GLU A 218 -28.45 10.76 3.45
C GLU A 218 -27.21 10.25 4.20
N VAL A 219 -26.04 10.85 3.98
CA VAL A 219 -24.81 10.38 4.61
C VAL A 219 -24.21 11.47 5.50
N PHE A 220 -23.82 12.63 4.96
CA PHE A 220 -23.06 13.61 5.72
C PHE A 220 -23.89 14.29 6.83
N GLU A 221 -25.15 14.64 6.58
CA GLU A 221 -26.01 15.21 7.61
C GLU A 221 -26.41 14.18 8.66
N LYS A 222 -26.39 12.89 8.32
CA LYS A 222 -26.79 11.79 9.17
C LYS A 222 -25.67 11.25 10.06
N TYR A 223 -24.46 11.06 9.48
CA TYR A 223 -23.32 10.48 10.18
C TYR A 223 -22.29 11.57 10.49
N ARG A 224 -22.42 12.21 11.65
CA ARG A 224 -21.63 13.37 12.07
C ARG A 224 -20.32 12.96 12.73
N ILE A 225 -19.53 12.16 12.04
CA ILE A 225 -18.15 11.79 12.42
C ILE A 225 -17.18 12.50 11.49
N PRO A 226 -15.87 12.61 11.83
CA PRO A 226 -14.85 13.13 10.92
C PRO A 226 -14.87 12.41 9.58
N GLN A 227 -14.99 13.16 8.48
CA GLN A 227 -15.01 12.66 7.11
C GLN A 227 -14.25 13.64 6.21
N THR A 228 -13.61 13.14 5.17
CA THR A 228 -12.93 13.95 4.16
C THR A 228 -13.68 13.83 2.85
N MET A 229 -14.01 14.97 2.23
CA MET A 229 -14.69 15.05 0.95
C MET A 229 -13.83 15.82 -0.04
N SER A 230 -13.67 15.26 -1.24
CA SER A 230 -13.00 15.92 -2.35
C SER A 230 -13.96 16.23 -3.49
N VAL A 231 -13.52 17.09 -4.41
CA VAL A 231 -14.23 17.35 -5.67
C VAL A 231 -13.22 17.37 -6.82
N ILE A 232 -13.66 16.90 -7.99
CA ILE A 232 -13.00 17.12 -9.27
C ILE A 232 -13.45 18.48 -9.75
N GLU A 233 -12.52 19.43 -9.90
CA GLU A 233 -12.88 20.78 -10.30
C GLU A 233 -13.65 20.81 -11.63
N ALA A 234 -13.20 20.05 -12.63
CA ALA A 234 -13.84 20.00 -13.94
C ALA A 234 -15.28 19.45 -13.94
N GLU A 235 -15.67 18.68 -12.93
CA GLU A 235 -17.07 18.24 -12.81
C GLU A 235 -17.98 19.29 -12.18
N VAL A 236 -17.43 20.26 -11.43
CA VAL A 236 -18.19 21.20 -10.61
C VAL A 236 -18.11 22.64 -11.15
N ALA A 237 -16.96 23.03 -11.70
CA ALA A 237 -16.66 24.41 -12.07
C ALA A 237 -17.42 24.89 -13.31
N PRO A 238 -17.71 26.20 -13.44
CA PRO A 238 -18.40 26.75 -14.62
C PRO A 238 -17.57 26.69 -15.92
N HIS A 239 -16.26 26.50 -15.80
CA HIS A 239 -15.35 26.28 -16.92
C HIS A 239 -15.00 24.81 -17.14
N GLY A 240 -15.72 23.90 -16.49
CA GLY A 240 -15.53 22.46 -16.59
C GLY A 240 -16.48 21.79 -17.59
N LEU A 241 -16.80 20.52 -17.32
CA LEU A 241 -17.59 19.65 -18.19
C LEU A 241 -19.10 19.99 -18.21
N PHE A 242 -19.61 20.59 -17.14
CA PHE A 242 -21.07 20.79 -16.96
C PHE A 242 -21.39 22.25 -16.57
N PRO A 243 -21.03 23.24 -17.42
CA PRO A 243 -21.21 24.66 -17.08
C PRO A 243 -22.66 25.04 -16.75
N GLU A 244 -23.63 24.40 -17.39
CA GLU A 244 -25.05 24.63 -17.14
C GLU A 244 -25.54 24.11 -15.78
N LYS A 245 -24.81 23.20 -15.14
CA LYS A 245 -25.13 22.64 -13.82
C LYS A 245 -24.27 23.25 -12.71
N SER A 246 -23.20 23.95 -13.07
CA SER A 246 -22.14 24.39 -12.16
C SER A 246 -22.70 25.13 -10.93
N ALA A 247 -23.62 26.07 -11.12
CA ALA A 247 -24.18 26.84 -10.01
C ALA A 247 -24.82 25.94 -8.94
N GLN A 248 -25.54 24.88 -9.35
CA GLN A 248 -26.14 23.92 -8.42
C GLN A 248 -25.08 23.02 -7.76
N LEU A 249 -24.08 22.58 -8.54
CA LEU A 249 -23.02 21.72 -8.06
C LEU A 249 -22.12 22.45 -7.05
N GLU A 250 -21.73 23.71 -7.36
CA GLU A 250 -21.00 24.55 -6.41
C GLU A 250 -21.79 24.77 -5.10
N GLU A 251 -23.12 25.02 -5.19
CA GLU A 251 -23.97 25.18 -3.99
C GLU A 251 -23.97 23.92 -3.13
N ILE A 252 -24.11 22.74 -3.74
CA ILE A 252 -24.06 21.47 -3.01
C ILE A 252 -22.70 21.29 -2.34
N ALA A 253 -21.60 21.52 -3.05
CA ALA A 253 -20.24 21.42 -2.50
C ALA A 253 -20.03 22.41 -1.34
N GLN A 254 -20.48 23.66 -1.48
CA GLN A 254 -20.43 24.67 -0.42
C GLN A 254 -21.21 24.23 0.83
N ARG A 255 -22.38 23.61 0.67
CA ARG A 255 -23.18 23.10 1.79
C ARG A 255 -22.46 21.95 2.48
N MET A 256 -21.85 21.01 1.74
CA MET A 256 -21.02 19.94 2.29
C MET A 256 -19.87 20.52 3.11
N PHE A 257 -19.13 21.46 2.52
CA PHE A 257 -17.93 22.03 3.14
C PHE A 257 -18.20 22.94 4.34
N ARG A 258 -19.43 23.43 4.51
CA ARG A 258 -19.86 24.13 5.75
C ARG A 258 -20.06 23.19 6.94
N LEU A 259 -20.25 21.90 6.73
CA LEU A 259 -20.41 20.94 7.82
C LEU A 259 -19.09 20.84 8.62
N PRO A 260 -19.13 21.00 9.97
CA PRO A 260 -17.89 21.06 10.77
C PRO A 260 -17.11 19.77 10.80
N HIS A 261 -17.76 18.64 10.56
CA HIS A 261 -17.18 17.30 10.55
C HIS A 261 -16.71 16.85 9.15
N ILE A 262 -16.78 17.72 8.14
CA ILE A 262 -16.25 17.45 6.81
C ILE A 262 -14.91 18.19 6.63
N GLU A 263 -13.83 17.49 6.38
CA GLU A 263 -12.54 18.02 5.95
C GLU A 263 -12.51 18.15 4.43
N ILE A 264 -11.85 19.19 3.92
CA ILE A 264 -11.83 19.50 2.50
C ILE A 264 -10.57 18.93 1.86
N ALA A 265 -10.75 18.18 0.77
CA ALA A 265 -9.70 17.71 -0.11
C ALA A 265 -9.95 18.15 -1.56
N THR A 266 -8.92 18.11 -2.39
CA THR A 266 -9.02 18.21 -3.85
C THR A 266 -8.86 16.83 -4.48
N HIS A 267 -9.60 16.59 -5.56
CA HIS A 267 -9.47 15.41 -6.43
C HIS A 267 -9.01 15.83 -7.84
N SER A 268 -8.05 16.76 -7.87
CA SER A 268 -7.49 17.37 -9.07
C SER A 268 -8.43 18.25 -9.91
N PHE A 269 -7.91 18.79 -11.00
CA PHE A 269 -8.70 19.55 -11.97
C PHE A 269 -9.41 18.64 -12.95
N SER A 270 -8.66 17.82 -13.70
CA SER A 270 -9.17 17.06 -14.84
C SER A 270 -9.28 15.56 -14.58
N HIS A 271 -9.05 15.11 -13.36
CA HIS A 271 -9.01 13.69 -12.97
C HIS A 271 -8.04 12.89 -13.84
N PRO A 272 -6.71 13.12 -13.74
CA PRO A 272 -5.74 12.31 -14.46
C PRO A 272 -5.88 10.82 -14.14
N PHE A 273 -5.87 9.98 -15.19
CA PHE A 273 -5.86 8.53 -15.03
C PHE A 273 -4.44 7.98 -14.82
N LEU A 274 -3.43 8.73 -15.28
CA LEU A 274 -2.01 8.43 -15.11
C LEU A 274 -1.28 9.69 -14.64
N TRP A 275 -0.60 9.58 -13.49
CA TRP A 275 0.17 10.68 -12.91
C TRP A 275 1.62 10.71 -13.35
N ASP A 276 2.18 9.57 -13.71
CA ASP A 276 3.50 9.44 -14.31
C ASP A 276 3.38 9.22 -15.82
N GLN A 277 3.44 10.30 -16.59
CA GLN A 277 3.30 10.26 -18.05
C GLN A 277 4.49 9.60 -18.76
N SER A 278 5.59 9.35 -18.07
CA SER A 278 6.72 8.57 -18.59
C SER A 278 6.45 7.08 -18.56
N ASN A 279 5.53 6.64 -17.71
CA ASN A 279 5.14 5.24 -17.53
C ASN A 279 3.99 4.87 -18.50
N LYS A 280 4.33 4.57 -19.74
CA LYS A 280 3.37 4.18 -20.79
C LYS A 280 2.76 2.78 -20.63
N HIS A 281 3.07 2.07 -19.56
CA HIS A 281 2.65 0.69 -19.30
C HIS A 281 1.75 0.55 -18.06
N GLY A 282 1.00 1.61 -17.72
CA GLY A 282 0.00 1.54 -16.64
C GLY A 282 -1.05 0.46 -16.92
N ILE A 283 -1.41 -0.30 -15.89
CA ILE A 283 -2.31 -1.47 -15.90
C ILE A 283 -3.73 -1.17 -16.45
N PHE A 284 -4.08 0.09 -16.70
CA PHE A 284 -5.41 0.56 -17.14
C PHE A 284 -5.45 1.15 -18.53
N MET A 285 -4.43 0.96 -19.38
CA MET A 285 -4.47 1.36 -20.77
C MET A 285 -5.27 0.34 -21.59
N GLU A 286 -6.59 0.41 -21.55
CA GLU A 286 -7.38 -0.09 -22.67
C GLU A 286 -7.05 0.79 -23.90
N GLU A 287 -6.89 0.17 -25.06
CA GLU A 287 -6.56 0.85 -26.33
C GLU A 287 -7.55 1.97 -26.73
N THR A 288 -8.66 2.09 -25.98
CA THR A 288 -9.73 3.07 -26.18
C THR A 288 -9.57 4.36 -25.36
N GLN A 289 -8.69 4.39 -24.34
CA GLN A 289 -8.45 5.61 -23.55
C GLN A 289 -7.38 6.46 -24.22
N LYS A 290 -7.79 7.27 -25.19
CA LYS A 290 -6.89 8.18 -25.91
C LYS A 290 -6.43 9.37 -25.06
N ASP A 291 -7.13 9.67 -23.97
CA ASP A 291 -6.90 10.84 -23.14
C ASP A 291 -6.56 10.42 -21.71
N TYR A 292 -5.44 10.92 -21.21
CA TYR A 292 -4.92 10.62 -19.87
C TYR A 292 -5.72 11.27 -18.73
N HIS A 293 -6.84 11.97 -19.05
CA HIS A 293 -7.70 12.71 -18.12
C HIS A 293 -9.10 12.84 -18.71
N LEU A 294 -10.06 13.40 -17.96
CA LEU A 294 -11.38 13.76 -18.48
C LEU A 294 -11.24 14.67 -19.71
N ASP A 295 -12.10 14.44 -20.73
CA ASP A 295 -12.06 15.18 -21.99
C ASP A 295 -12.46 16.65 -21.78
N LEU A 296 -11.46 17.51 -21.71
CA LEU A 296 -11.57 18.95 -21.53
C LEU A 296 -11.00 19.66 -22.77
N PRO A 297 -11.84 20.26 -23.59
CA PRO A 297 -11.39 20.92 -24.83
C PRO A 297 -10.28 21.94 -24.60
N GLY A 298 -9.14 21.73 -25.28
CA GLY A 298 -8.00 22.64 -25.22
C GLY A 298 -7.15 22.55 -23.96
N TYR A 299 -7.44 21.63 -23.08
CA TYR A 299 -6.59 21.37 -21.89
C TYR A 299 -5.42 20.46 -22.25
N THR A 300 -4.27 20.78 -21.70
CA THR A 300 -3.08 19.92 -21.71
C THR A 300 -2.65 19.69 -20.25
N PHE A 301 -2.37 18.44 -19.90
CA PHE A 301 -1.98 18.05 -18.56
C PHE A 301 -0.84 18.90 -17.99
N ASN A 302 -1.05 19.41 -16.78
CA ASN A 302 -0.08 20.24 -16.08
C ASN A 302 -0.20 20.02 -14.57
N LEU A 303 0.85 19.55 -13.93
CA LEU A 303 0.85 19.20 -12.50
C LEU A 303 0.43 20.34 -11.57
N GLU A 304 0.93 21.56 -11.82
CA GLU A 304 0.55 22.74 -11.01
C GLU A 304 -0.94 23.05 -11.17
N ARG A 305 -1.48 22.91 -12.40
CA ARG A 305 -2.92 23.12 -12.64
C ARG A 305 -3.77 22.05 -11.98
N GLU A 306 -3.34 20.79 -12.05
CA GLU A 306 -4.06 19.68 -11.42
C GLU A 306 -4.13 19.78 -9.91
N ILE A 307 -3.03 20.16 -9.27
CA ILE A 307 -2.88 20.12 -7.82
C ILE A 307 -3.16 21.47 -7.18
N VAL A 308 -2.39 22.49 -7.57
CA VAL A 308 -2.48 23.82 -6.97
C VAL A 308 -3.71 24.56 -7.49
N GLY A 309 -3.91 24.57 -8.81
CA GLY A 309 -5.05 25.25 -9.43
C GLY A 309 -6.39 24.75 -8.92
N SER A 310 -6.58 23.43 -8.84
CA SER A 310 -7.81 22.85 -8.29
C SER A 310 -8.01 23.19 -6.81
N SER A 311 -6.95 23.17 -6.03
CA SER A 311 -6.97 23.55 -4.63
C SER A 311 -7.36 25.03 -4.44
N ASP A 312 -6.86 25.90 -5.31
CA ASP A 312 -7.17 27.33 -5.30
C ASP A 312 -8.63 27.59 -5.70
N TYR A 313 -9.14 26.89 -6.72
CA TYR A 313 -10.56 26.94 -7.09
C TYR A 313 -11.45 26.57 -5.89
N ILE A 314 -11.18 25.44 -5.24
CA ILE A 314 -11.96 24.99 -4.07
C ILE A 314 -11.91 26.03 -2.96
N ARG A 315 -10.72 26.57 -2.69
CA ARG A 315 -10.53 27.59 -1.63
C ARG A 315 -11.29 28.87 -1.91
N GLN A 316 -11.32 29.30 -3.16
CA GLN A 316 -11.94 30.57 -3.57
C GLN A 316 -13.44 30.48 -3.75
N ARG A 317 -13.94 29.32 -4.23
CA ARG A 317 -15.34 29.19 -4.69
C ARG A 317 -16.20 28.31 -3.76
N LEU A 318 -15.63 27.27 -3.15
CA LEU A 318 -16.39 26.24 -2.50
C LEU A 318 -16.22 26.23 -0.98
N ALA A 319 -15.00 26.47 -0.50
CA ALA A 319 -14.70 26.41 0.92
C ALA A 319 -15.25 27.64 1.67
N PRO A 320 -15.83 27.45 2.88
CA PRO A 320 -16.16 28.57 3.74
C PRO A 320 -14.89 29.24 4.27
N ALA A 321 -14.99 30.55 4.57
CA ALA A 321 -13.86 31.33 5.07
C ALA A 321 -13.20 30.65 6.28
N GLY A 322 -11.87 30.55 6.25
CA GLY A 322 -11.06 29.97 7.32
C GLY A 322 -10.99 28.43 7.34
N LYS A 323 -11.67 27.73 6.44
CA LYS A 323 -11.58 26.27 6.33
C LYS A 323 -10.64 25.88 5.18
N PRO A 324 -9.44 25.35 5.47
CA PRO A 324 -8.44 25.08 4.44
C PRO A 324 -8.74 23.82 3.64
N VAL A 325 -8.30 23.80 2.37
CA VAL A 325 -8.08 22.57 1.61
C VAL A 325 -6.82 21.92 2.15
N ARG A 326 -6.88 20.69 2.62
CA ARG A 326 -5.77 20.04 3.34
C ARG A 326 -5.10 18.91 2.59
N ILE A 327 -5.81 18.21 1.72
CA ILE A 327 -5.39 16.93 1.18
C ILE A 327 -5.57 16.93 -0.34
N MET A 328 -4.57 16.39 -1.02
CA MET A 328 -4.68 15.89 -2.39
C MET A 328 -5.02 14.39 -2.34
N LEU A 329 -6.18 13.99 -2.84
CA LEU A 329 -6.54 12.60 -3.07
C LEU A 329 -6.20 12.24 -4.52
N TRP A 330 -5.26 11.30 -4.69
CA TRP A 330 -4.77 10.91 -6.02
C TRP A 330 -5.83 10.16 -6.80
N THR A 331 -5.98 10.52 -8.09
CA THR A 331 -6.97 9.98 -9.01
C THR A 331 -6.41 8.81 -9.84
N GLY A 332 -7.25 8.12 -10.57
CA GLY A 332 -6.90 7.14 -11.59
C GLY A 332 -6.03 5.99 -11.06
N ASP A 333 -4.81 5.83 -11.59
CA ASP A 333 -3.86 4.81 -11.16
C ASP A 333 -3.30 5.04 -9.75
N THR A 334 -3.62 6.18 -9.15
CA THR A 334 -3.15 6.59 -7.82
C THR A 334 -1.64 6.44 -7.62
N ALA A 335 -0.87 6.58 -8.70
CA ALA A 335 0.57 6.37 -8.73
C ALA A 335 1.35 7.67 -9.06
N PRO A 336 1.26 8.73 -8.22
CA PRO A 336 1.93 9.99 -8.48
C PRO A 336 3.44 9.80 -8.66
N SER A 337 4.02 10.59 -9.59
CA SER A 337 5.47 10.70 -9.71
C SER A 337 6.07 11.43 -8.50
N ALA A 338 7.40 11.34 -8.33
CA ALA A 338 8.10 12.14 -7.32
C ALA A 338 7.86 13.65 -7.50
N GLU A 339 7.75 14.12 -8.75
CA GLU A 339 7.45 15.51 -9.07
C GLU A 339 6.05 15.92 -8.63
N ALA A 340 5.03 15.07 -8.88
CA ALA A 340 3.65 15.33 -8.42
C ALA A 340 3.57 15.42 -6.89
N LEU A 341 4.26 14.51 -6.18
CA LEU A 341 4.38 14.55 -4.71
C LEU A 341 5.07 15.83 -4.23
N ALA A 342 6.13 16.27 -4.92
CA ALA A 342 6.84 17.52 -4.61
C ALA A 342 5.94 18.75 -4.80
N VAL A 343 5.10 18.78 -5.84
CA VAL A 343 4.12 19.87 -6.06
C VAL A 343 3.12 19.91 -4.91
N ALA A 344 2.54 18.78 -4.52
CA ALA A 344 1.59 18.72 -3.41
C ALA A 344 2.21 19.20 -2.09
N GLU A 345 3.45 18.76 -1.79
CA GLU A 345 4.17 19.17 -0.56
C GLU A 345 4.47 20.67 -0.56
N ARG A 346 4.97 21.24 -1.67
CA ARG A 346 5.21 22.69 -1.80
C ARG A 346 3.93 23.52 -1.64
N ALA A 347 2.79 22.98 -2.08
CA ALA A 347 1.48 23.61 -1.90
C ALA A 347 0.95 23.49 -0.45
N GLY A 348 1.66 22.80 0.45
CA GLY A 348 1.22 22.54 1.81
C GLY A 348 0.08 21.53 1.91
N LEU A 349 -0.11 20.71 0.89
CA LEU A 349 -1.11 19.66 0.87
C LEU A 349 -0.53 18.34 1.37
N LEU A 350 -1.25 17.70 2.27
CA LEU A 350 -1.10 16.28 2.53
C LEU A 350 -1.58 15.48 1.32
N ASN A 351 -1.23 14.19 1.24
CA ASN A 351 -1.67 13.36 0.12
C ASN A 351 -2.08 11.97 0.57
N MET A 352 -3.04 11.37 -0.12
CA MET A 352 -3.49 10.00 0.12
C MET A 352 -4.06 9.38 -1.17
N ASN A 353 -4.28 8.11 -1.14
CA ASN A 353 -4.82 7.13 -2.10
C ASN A 353 -3.73 6.19 -2.64
N GLY A 354 -4.18 5.09 -3.20
CA GLY A 354 -3.36 3.96 -3.63
C GLY A 354 -3.16 2.92 -2.53
N GLY A 355 -2.34 1.92 -2.85
CA GLY A 355 -2.01 0.81 -1.95
C GLY A 355 -3.00 -0.35 -2.00
N ASP A 356 -4.27 -0.14 -2.23
CA ASP A 356 -5.31 -1.13 -2.51
C ASP A 356 -5.26 -2.40 -1.65
N THR A 357 -5.23 -2.24 -0.33
CA THR A 357 -5.37 -3.38 0.58
C THR A 357 -6.76 -3.96 0.47
N PHE A 358 -6.82 -5.22 0.05
CA PHE A 358 -8.06 -5.98 -0.04
C PHE A 358 -7.84 -7.40 0.47
N ILE A 359 -8.58 -7.79 1.50
CA ILE A 359 -8.56 -9.15 2.05
C ILE A 359 -10.01 -9.59 2.30
N SER A 360 -10.35 -10.79 1.89
CA SER A 360 -11.70 -11.35 2.02
C SER A 360 -11.63 -12.84 2.29
N ARG A 361 -12.75 -13.46 2.68
CA ARG A 361 -12.81 -14.92 2.85
C ARG A 361 -12.49 -15.69 1.58
N ASN A 362 -12.74 -15.09 0.43
CA ASN A 362 -12.37 -15.68 -0.87
C ASN A 362 -10.91 -15.43 -1.23
N TYR A 363 -10.27 -14.41 -0.63
CA TYR A 363 -8.87 -14.10 -0.77
C TYR A 363 -8.26 -13.76 0.60
N PRO A 364 -8.12 -14.75 1.49
CA PRO A 364 -7.67 -14.55 2.87
C PRO A 364 -6.13 -14.54 2.97
N SER A 365 -5.45 -13.69 2.19
CA SER A 365 -3.99 -13.64 2.16
C SER A 365 -3.43 -12.30 2.58
N LEU A 366 -2.37 -12.34 3.38
CA LEU A 366 -1.57 -11.16 3.73
C LEU A 366 -0.77 -10.61 2.54
N THR A 367 -0.65 -11.35 1.42
CA THR A 367 -0.06 -10.82 0.17
C THR A 367 -0.85 -9.65 -0.41
N ALA A 368 -2.15 -9.55 -0.07
CA ALA A 368 -3.03 -8.46 -0.48
C ALA A 368 -3.01 -7.26 0.49
N VAL A 369 -2.16 -7.28 1.52
CA VAL A 369 -1.99 -6.16 2.47
C VAL A 369 -0.80 -5.31 2.06
N ARG A 370 -1.03 -4.02 1.85
CA ARG A 370 0.00 -3.06 1.44
C ARG A 370 0.56 -2.28 2.63
N SER A 371 1.73 -1.65 2.47
CA SER A 371 2.31 -0.74 3.46
C SER A 371 1.42 0.48 3.73
N PRO A 372 1.67 1.29 4.77
CA PRO A 372 0.96 2.55 4.97
C PRO A 372 1.29 3.62 3.93
N GLY A 373 2.37 3.45 3.18
CA GLY A 373 2.82 4.39 2.14
C GLY A 373 4.11 3.94 1.49
N ILE A 374 4.61 4.74 0.56
CA ILE A 374 5.86 4.50 -0.18
C ILE A 374 6.61 5.82 -0.41
N HIS A 375 7.95 5.78 -0.32
CA HIS A 375 8.79 6.90 -0.73
C HIS A 375 9.13 6.83 -2.22
N LYS A 376 9.03 7.98 -2.88
CA LYS A 376 9.41 8.19 -4.28
C LYS A 376 10.22 9.48 -4.37
N GLY A 377 11.49 9.42 -4.78
CA GLY A 377 12.36 10.58 -4.89
C GLY A 377 12.48 11.41 -3.59
N GLY A 378 12.41 10.79 -2.43
CA GLY A 378 12.45 11.45 -1.12
C GLY A 378 11.10 11.91 -0.57
N TYR A 379 10.04 11.91 -1.37
CA TYR A 379 8.67 12.28 -0.97
C TYR A 379 7.85 11.06 -0.58
N LEU A 380 6.94 11.20 0.38
CA LEU A 380 6.09 10.12 0.86
C LEU A 380 4.70 10.20 0.21
N GLN A 381 4.32 9.17 -0.53
CA GLN A 381 2.93 8.89 -0.84
C GLN A 381 2.31 8.09 0.31
N VAL A 382 1.24 8.58 0.90
CA VAL A 382 0.47 7.86 1.92
C VAL A 382 -0.63 7.04 1.24
N PHE A 383 -0.76 5.78 1.62
CA PHE A 383 -1.78 4.90 1.08
C PHE A 383 -3.05 4.89 1.91
N ALA A 384 -4.19 4.75 1.25
CA ALA A 384 -5.43 4.43 1.92
C ALA A 384 -5.30 3.10 2.68
N PRO A 385 -5.85 2.99 3.90
CA PRO A 385 -5.75 1.76 4.68
C PRO A 385 -6.33 0.53 3.97
N ILE A 386 -7.46 0.71 3.26
CA ILE A 386 -8.08 -0.32 2.43
C ILE A 386 -8.50 0.28 1.08
N THR A 387 -8.85 -0.58 0.14
CA THR A 387 -9.40 -0.20 -1.16
C THR A 387 -10.84 0.34 -1.07
N ASN A 388 -11.29 1.02 -2.13
CA ASN A 388 -12.64 1.58 -2.25
C ASN A 388 -13.66 0.55 -2.76
N GLU A 389 -14.89 1.00 -3.02
CA GLU A 389 -16.01 0.15 -3.45
C GLU A 389 -15.80 -0.52 -4.81
N ASN A 390 -14.90 -0.02 -5.65
CA ASN A 390 -14.70 -0.54 -7.00
C ASN A 390 -14.31 -2.02 -7.01
N ILE A 391 -13.45 -2.45 -6.08
CA ILE A 391 -13.07 -3.87 -5.99
C ILE A 391 -14.26 -4.76 -5.61
N TYR A 392 -15.24 -4.23 -4.88
CA TYR A 392 -16.41 -4.98 -4.41
C TYR A 392 -17.58 -4.93 -5.40
N THR A 393 -17.54 -4.01 -6.35
CA THR A 393 -18.63 -3.72 -7.31
C THR A 393 -18.23 -3.96 -8.77
N ASN A 394 -17.09 -4.61 -8.99
CA ASN A 394 -16.55 -4.85 -10.33
C ASN A 394 -16.47 -3.53 -11.13
N LEU A 395 -15.68 -2.58 -10.63
CA LEU A 395 -15.52 -1.24 -11.22
C LEU A 395 -16.88 -0.54 -11.48
N TRP A 396 -17.75 -0.56 -10.48
CA TRP A 396 -19.10 0.01 -10.54
C TRP A 396 -20.03 -0.57 -11.62
N GLN A 397 -19.75 -1.79 -12.08
CA GLN A 397 -20.65 -2.53 -12.98
C GLN A 397 -21.69 -3.37 -12.24
N GLY A 398 -21.46 -3.67 -10.96
CA GLY A 398 -22.34 -4.44 -10.08
C GLY A 398 -21.67 -5.69 -9.51
N PRO A 399 -22.23 -6.21 -8.43
CA PRO A 399 -23.45 -5.76 -7.76
C PRO A 399 -23.23 -4.46 -6.97
N PHE A 400 -24.09 -3.46 -7.13
CA PHE A 400 -23.92 -2.14 -6.48
C PHE A 400 -24.03 -2.17 -4.95
N TYR A 401 -24.56 -3.23 -4.34
CA TYR A 401 -24.51 -3.47 -2.89
C TYR A 401 -23.16 -4.05 -2.42
N GLY A 402 -22.26 -4.36 -3.33
CA GLY A 402 -21.02 -5.10 -3.04
C GLY A 402 -20.14 -4.46 -1.98
N PHE A 403 -20.18 -3.13 -1.84
CA PHE A 403 -19.37 -2.41 -0.84
C PHE A 403 -19.65 -2.85 0.62
N GLU A 404 -20.81 -3.46 0.92
CA GLU A 404 -21.05 -4.03 2.26
C GLU A 404 -20.01 -5.08 2.66
N ARG A 405 -19.29 -5.68 1.68
CA ARG A 405 -18.20 -6.63 1.91
C ARG A 405 -16.93 -5.98 2.45
N ALA A 406 -16.81 -4.65 2.44
CA ALA A 406 -15.72 -3.94 3.10
C ALA A 406 -15.66 -4.28 4.61
N ILE A 407 -16.80 -4.60 5.22
CA ILE A 407 -16.88 -5.08 6.62
C ILE A 407 -16.00 -6.32 6.81
N GLU A 408 -16.03 -7.26 5.86
CA GLU A 408 -15.19 -8.45 5.91
C GLU A 408 -13.69 -8.10 5.91
N THR A 409 -13.28 -7.16 5.05
CA THR A 409 -11.91 -6.63 5.03
C THR A 409 -11.54 -5.97 6.36
N PHE A 410 -12.44 -5.21 6.96
CA PHE A 410 -12.21 -4.61 8.28
C PHE A 410 -12.00 -5.66 9.36
N GLU A 411 -12.83 -6.71 9.40
CA GLU A 411 -12.72 -7.79 10.38
C GLU A 411 -11.40 -8.56 10.22
N MET A 412 -11.06 -8.93 8.99
CA MET A 412 -9.86 -9.73 8.69
C MET A 412 -8.54 -8.93 8.85
N THR A 413 -8.60 -7.60 8.83
CA THR A 413 -7.44 -6.74 9.10
C THR A 413 -7.32 -6.31 10.58
N ASP A 414 -8.25 -6.77 11.45
CA ASP A 414 -8.16 -6.60 12.91
C ASP A 414 -7.72 -7.88 13.64
N LYS A 415 -8.15 -9.03 13.17
CA LYS A 415 -7.88 -10.32 13.81
C LYS A 415 -7.33 -11.34 12.83
N PRO A 416 -6.38 -12.21 13.28
CA PRO A 416 -5.86 -12.35 14.64
C PRO A 416 -4.93 -11.21 15.07
N ARG A 417 -4.51 -10.35 14.15
CA ARG A 417 -3.61 -9.21 14.39
C ARG A 417 -4.14 -7.97 13.69
N ARG A 418 -4.24 -6.86 14.45
CA ARG A 418 -4.59 -5.56 13.85
C ARG A 418 -3.46 -5.07 12.98
N ILE A 419 -3.72 -4.90 11.69
CA ILE A 419 -2.74 -4.48 10.67
C ILE A 419 -3.17 -3.25 9.89
N LYS A 420 -4.47 -2.90 9.90
CA LYS A 420 -5.02 -1.72 9.23
C LYS A 420 -6.01 -0.97 10.13
N ALA A 421 -6.12 0.34 9.93
CA ALA A 421 -7.25 1.14 10.41
C ALA A 421 -8.54 0.77 9.63
N VAL A 422 -9.70 1.19 10.14
CA VAL A 422 -10.95 1.19 9.37
C VAL A 422 -10.99 2.46 8.53
N ASP A 423 -11.23 2.33 7.24
CA ASP A 423 -11.38 3.44 6.31
C ASP A 423 -12.60 3.19 5.42
N ILE A 424 -13.65 3.98 5.57
CA ILE A 424 -14.84 3.91 4.72
C ILE A 424 -14.52 4.76 3.48
N TYR A 425 -13.91 4.12 2.47
CA TYR A 425 -13.43 4.76 1.26
C TYR A 425 -14.34 4.44 0.08
N TYR A 426 -14.89 5.48 -0.54
CA TYR A 426 -15.83 5.34 -1.66
C TYR A 426 -15.92 6.63 -2.49
N HIS A 427 -16.54 6.53 -3.68
CA HIS A 427 -16.77 7.65 -4.59
C HIS A 427 -18.20 8.21 -4.44
N THR A 428 -18.39 9.47 -4.82
CA THR A 428 -19.69 10.16 -4.75
C THR A 428 -20.78 9.42 -5.52
N TYR A 429 -20.47 8.79 -6.66
CA TYR A 429 -21.44 8.01 -7.43
C TYR A 429 -22.02 6.81 -6.68
N SER A 430 -21.44 6.35 -5.59
CA SER A 430 -22.04 5.30 -4.75
C SER A 430 -23.41 5.66 -4.23
N ALA A 431 -23.71 6.96 -4.09
CA ALA A 431 -25.02 7.46 -3.73
C ALA A 431 -25.99 7.56 -4.93
N SER A 432 -25.57 7.26 -6.15
CA SER A 432 -26.44 7.30 -7.35
C SER A 432 -27.40 6.12 -7.45
N LYS A 433 -27.08 5.01 -6.81
CA LYS A 433 -27.90 3.78 -6.80
C LYS A 433 -28.45 3.50 -5.40
N ARG A 434 -29.73 3.13 -5.31
CA ARG A 434 -30.34 2.76 -4.01
C ARG A 434 -29.59 1.62 -3.32
N ALA A 435 -29.12 0.63 -4.10
CA ALA A 435 -28.37 -0.50 -3.58
C ALA A 435 -27.00 -0.05 -3.00
N GLY A 436 -26.29 0.85 -3.69
CA GLY A 436 -25.03 1.43 -3.20
C GLY A 436 -25.23 2.24 -1.92
N LEU A 437 -26.24 3.12 -1.90
CA LEU A 437 -26.56 3.91 -0.71
C LEU A 437 -26.91 3.02 0.49
N ASN A 438 -27.65 1.94 0.29
CA ASN A 438 -27.99 0.99 1.34
C ASN A 438 -26.71 0.26 1.86
N ALA A 439 -25.78 -0.08 0.97
CA ALA A 439 -24.50 -0.65 1.35
C ALA A 439 -23.66 0.35 2.18
N LEU A 440 -23.60 1.61 1.78
CA LEU A 440 -22.96 2.67 2.59
C LEU A 440 -23.58 2.73 3.99
N HIS A 441 -24.91 2.79 4.10
CA HIS A 441 -25.58 2.80 5.40
C HIS A 441 -25.26 1.58 6.25
N LYS A 442 -25.11 0.40 5.65
CA LYS A 442 -24.73 -0.83 6.36
C LYS A 442 -23.32 -0.73 6.91
N VAL A 443 -22.37 -0.26 6.10
CA VAL A 443 -20.96 -0.09 6.48
C VAL A 443 -20.82 0.96 7.60
N TYR A 444 -21.47 2.12 7.47
CA TYR A 444 -21.45 3.15 8.53
C TYR A 444 -22.05 2.64 9.84
N ARG A 445 -23.21 1.98 9.79
CA ARG A 445 -23.83 1.41 11.01
C ARG A 445 -22.94 0.37 11.67
N TRP A 446 -22.31 -0.50 10.88
CA TRP A 446 -21.34 -1.46 11.41
C TRP A 446 -20.17 -0.73 12.09
N ALA A 447 -19.54 0.23 11.44
CA ALA A 447 -18.41 0.97 11.99
C ALA A 447 -18.79 1.70 13.30
N LEU A 448 -19.94 2.35 13.33
CA LEU A 448 -20.44 3.06 14.52
C LEU A 448 -20.88 2.12 15.66
N SER A 449 -21.10 0.85 15.39
CA SER A 449 -21.38 -0.16 16.43
C SER A 449 -20.09 -0.74 17.04
N GLN A 450 -18.91 -0.44 16.46
CA GLN A 450 -17.62 -0.92 16.95
C GLN A 450 -16.96 0.11 17.88
N PRO A 451 -16.07 -0.31 18.81
CA PRO A 451 -15.33 0.61 19.67
C PRO A 451 -14.16 1.25 18.90
N LEU A 452 -14.50 2.06 17.89
CA LEU A 452 -13.52 2.75 17.04
C LEU A 452 -13.23 4.17 17.55
N HIS A 453 -12.15 4.76 17.06
CA HIS A 453 -11.71 6.12 17.31
C HIS A 453 -11.76 6.93 16.00
N PRO A 454 -12.82 7.74 15.77
CA PRO A 454 -12.94 8.54 14.56
C PRO A 454 -11.91 9.66 14.52
N VAL A 455 -11.20 9.79 13.37
CA VAL A 455 -10.23 10.85 13.10
C VAL A 455 -10.40 11.36 11.67
N PHE A 456 -9.94 12.58 11.40
CA PHE A 456 -9.83 13.06 10.02
C PHE A 456 -8.69 12.35 9.29
N ASN A 457 -8.80 12.24 7.96
CA ASN A 457 -7.73 11.65 7.15
C ASN A 457 -6.41 12.43 7.28
N SER A 458 -6.46 13.74 7.44
CA SER A 458 -5.25 14.54 7.71
C SER A 458 -4.52 14.11 8.99
N GLU A 459 -5.23 13.68 10.03
CA GLU A 459 -4.62 13.16 11.26
C GLU A 459 -3.94 11.80 11.01
N TYR A 460 -4.61 10.90 10.28
CA TYR A 460 -4.02 9.62 9.88
C TYR A 460 -2.77 9.80 9.02
N ILE A 461 -2.84 10.67 8.00
CA ILE A 461 -1.71 10.96 7.12
C ILE A 461 -0.49 11.41 7.92
N ARG A 462 -0.67 12.33 8.89
CA ARG A 462 0.43 12.78 9.76
C ARG A 462 0.99 11.67 10.65
N LYS A 463 0.13 10.76 11.13
CA LYS A 463 0.59 9.57 11.87
C LYS A 463 1.45 8.67 10.99
N VAL A 464 1.09 8.50 9.71
CA VAL A 464 1.88 7.73 8.75
C VAL A 464 3.21 8.44 8.44
N GLN A 465 3.20 9.77 8.26
CA GLN A 465 4.43 10.54 8.09
C GLN A 465 5.36 10.39 9.29
N ASP A 466 4.81 10.50 10.50
CA ASP A 466 5.57 10.32 11.75
C ASP A 466 6.09 8.88 11.89
N PHE A 467 5.33 7.86 11.47
CA PHE A 467 5.75 6.46 11.43
C PHE A 467 7.04 6.26 10.61
N TYR A 468 7.14 6.89 9.46
CA TYR A 468 8.34 6.81 8.62
C TYR A 468 9.50 7.67 9.14
N GLY A 469 9.22 8.75 9.86
CA GLY A 469 10.22 9.60 10.51
C GLY A 469 10.61 9.18 11.93
N TYR A 470 9.94 8.19 12.48
CA TYR A 470 10.05 7.74 13.85
C TYR A 470 11.41 7.13 14.16
N THR A 471 11.93 7.44 15.34
CA THR A 471 13.17 6.84 15.84
C THR A 471 12.95 6.27 17.23
N ILE A 472 13.38 5.03 17.44
CA ILE A 472 13.40 4.37 18.73
C ILE A 472 14.81 3.90 19.05
N ALA A 473 15.29 4.15 20.26
CA ALA A 473 16.60 3.71 20.72
C ALA A 473 16.51 3.18 22.14
N ARG A 474 17.31 2.16 22.45
CA ARG A 474 17.46 1.67 23.81
C ARG A 474 18.18 2.73 24.65
N ASP A 475 17.67 3.02 25.86
CA ASP A 475 18.23 3.96 26.81
C ASP A 475 18.25 3.34 28.22
N GLY A 476 19.37 2.73 28.55
CA GLY A 476 19.50 1.95 29.80
C GLY A 476 18.51 0.77 29.84
N LYS A 477 17.58 0.80 30.81
CA LYS A 477 16.53 -0.22 30.96
C LYS A 477 15.23 0.13 30.20
N GLY A 478 15.19 1.27 29.51
CA GLY A 478 14.01 1.76 28.83
C GLY A 478 14.25 2.03 27.35
N TRP A 479 13.32 2.76 26.77
CA TRP A 479 13.35 3.15 25.36
C TRP A 479 13.16 4.65 25.23
N ARG A 480 13.97 5.26 24.39
CA ARG A 480 13.80 6.66 23.98
C ARG A 480 13.14 6.68 22.61
N VAL A 481 12.06 7.44 22.54
CA VAL A 481 11.23 7.56 21.35
C VAL A 481 11.28 9.01 20.86
N ARG A 482 11.47 9.21 19.56
CA ARG A 482 11.43 10.51 18.90
C ARG A 482 10.57 10.42 17.64
N GLY A 483 9.76 11.44 17.42
CA GLY A 483 8.90 11.65 16.27
C GLY A 483 8.36 13.07 16.32
N THR A 484 7.45 13.44 15.42
CA THR A 484 6.80 14.75 15.40
C THR A 484 5.73 14.91 16.50
N GLY A 485 5.33 13.79 17.13
CA GLY A 485 4.28 13.74 18.15
C GLY A 485 2.88 13.49 17.62
N GLU A 486 2.73 13.26 16.32
CA GLU A 486 1.46 12.87 15.69
C GLU A 486 1.13 11.39 15.94
N LEU A 487 2.14 10.51 15.90
CA LEU A 487 2.01 9.10 16.25
C LEU A 487 2.21 8.90 17.76
N ARG A 488 1.13 8.58 18.49
CA ARG A 488 1.12 8.53 19.95
C ARG A 488 0.97 7.12 20.52
N THR A 489 0.89 6.11 19.64
CA THR A 489 0.64 4.73 20.05
C THR A 489 1.83 3.85 19.72
N LEU A 490 2.27 3.09 20.73
CA LEU A 490 3.27 2.04 20.61
C LEU A 490 2.61 0.68 20.89
N ARG A 491 2.89 -0.26 20.04
CA ARG A 491 2.57 -1.66 20.29
C ARG A 491 3.75 -2.32 21.01
N LEU A 492 3.48 -2.84 22.17
CA LEU A 492 4.49 -3.56 22.95
C LEU A 492 4.54 -5.04 22.54
N PRO A 493 5.71 -5.68 22.64
CA PRO A 493 5.81 -7.13 22.50
C PRO A 493 4.89 -7.87 23.48
N PRO A 494 4.22 -8.97 23.08
CA PRO A 494 3.25 -9.68 23.92
C PRO A 494 3.81 -10.19 25.27
N GLN A 495 5.11 -10.40 25.34
CA GLN A 495 5.80 -10.88 26.55
C GLN A 495 6.12 -9.79 27.59
N TRP A 496 5.77 -8.56 27.35
CA TRP A 496 6.01 -7.42 28.26
C TRP A 496 4.78 -7.07 29.09
#